data_88a32ddc8e71fe4de422f1bcb951a8cc
#
_entry.id   88a32ddc8e71fe4de422f1bcb951a8cc
#
_cell.length_a   1.000
_cell.length_b   1.000
_cell.length_c   1.000
_cell.angle_alpha   90.00
_cell.angle_beta   90.00
_cell.angle_gamma   90.00
#
_symmetry.space_group_name_H-M   'P 1'
#
loop_
_entity.id
_entity.type
_entity.pdbx_description
1 polymer ?
#
loop_
_entity_poly.entity_id
_entity_poly.type
_entity_poly.pdbx_seq_one_letter_code
_entity_poly.pdbx_strand_id
1 'polypeptide(L)'
;MIYRSKAPLRIGLAGGGTDVSPYCDLYNGAILNATLSLYAYATIEVLDEPKIEFHAWDQGQWLSYDRADQLPIDGQLDLLKGVYNRIQRDYGIPVPGLRLTTYVDATAGSGLGTSSTLVVAIVGAFVEMLKLPLGEYDMAHYAYEIERKDLNLAGGR
;
A
#
# COMPACT_ATOMS: atom_id res chain seq x y z
N MET A 1 -10.52 6.15 17.41
CA MET A 1 -9.21 6.76 17.16
C MET A 1 -8.92 6.69 15.67
N ILE A 2 -8.32 7.74 15.07
CA ILE A 2 -8.11 7.83 13.62
C ILE A 2 -6.62 8.11 13.37
N TYR A 3 -6.04 7.34 12.44
CA TYR A 3 -4.66 7.48 11.98
C TYR A 3 -4.66 7.77 10.48
N ARG A 4 -3.82 8.72 10.04
CA ARG A 4 -3.77 9.14 8.64
C ARG A 4 -2.35 9.16 8.12
N SER A 5 -2.21 8.78 6.86
CA SER A 5 -0.97 8.87 6.11
C SER A 5 -1.24 9.35 4.69
N LYS A 6 -0.24 9.96 4.07
CA LYS A 6 -0.23 10.26 2.64
C LYS A 6 1.15 10.02 2.06
N ALA A 7 1.18 9.62 0.80
CA ALA A 7 2.41 9.45 0.04
C ALA A 7 2.29 10.16 -1.31
N PRO A 8 3.34 10.86 -1.80
CA PRO A 8 3.28 11.58 -3.06
C PRO A 8 3.34 10.60 -4.24
N LEU A 9 2.54 10.85 -5.27
CA LEU A 9 2.68 10.21 -6.56
C LEU A 9 3.98 10.66 -7.24
N ARG A 10 4.42 9.91 -8.24
CA ARG A 10 5.67 10.22 -8.95
C ARG A 10 5.49 10.13 -10.46
N ILE A 11 6.32 10.89 -11.17
CA ILE A 11 6.50 10.77 -12.62
C ILE A 11 7.90 10.24 -12.92
N GLY A 12 7.99 9.21 -13.77
CA GLY A 12 9.27 8.74 -14.30
C GLY A 12 9.69 9.62 -15.47
N LEU A 13 10.88 10.22 -15.37
CA LEU A 13 11.42 11.12 -16.37
C LEU A 13 12.36 10.40 -17.35
N ALA A 14 13.11 9.41 -16.87
CA ALA A 14 14.04 8.62 -17.68
C ALA A 14 14.35 7.28 -17.03
N GLY A 15 14.82 6.31 -17.82
CA GLY A 15 15.32 5.02 -17.37
C GLY A 15 14.23 4.00 -17.00
N GLY A 16 12.96 4.30 -17.23
CA GLY A 16 11.86 3.40 -16.89
C GLY A 16 12.01 2.03 -17.55
N GLY A 17 11.78 0.97 -16.76
CA GLY A 17 11.97 -0.43 -17.17
C GLY A 17 13.35 -0.98 -16.91
N THR A 18 14.36 -0.15 -16.69
CA THR A 18 15.72 -0.64 -16.33
C THR A 18 15.79 -1.15 -14.89
N ASP A 19 14.81 -0.83 -14.07
CA ASP A 19 14.62 -1.29 -12.70
C ASP A 19 13.79 -2.58 -12.58
N VAL A 20 13.40 -3.17 -13.72
CA VAL A 20 12.59 -4.39 -13.77
C VAL A 20 13.49 -5.61 -14.05
N SER A 21 13.21 -6.71 -13.32
CA SER A 21 13.85 -8.01 -13.57
C SER A 21 13.42 -8.57 -14.96
N PRO A 22 14.30 -9.21 -15.74
CA PRO A 22 15.70 -9.57 -15.42
C PRO A 22 16.73 -8.48 -15.74
N TYR A 23 16.34 -7.34 -16.33
CA TYR A 23 17.29 -6.33 -16.77
C TYR A 23 18.14 -5.78 -15.61
N CYS A 24 17.50 -5.36 -14.53
CA CYS A 24 18.22 -4.81 -13.37
C CYS A 24 19.13 -5.83 -12.67
N ASP A 25 18.82 -7.12 -12.79
CA ASP A 25 19.61 -8.20 -12.20
C ASP A 25 20.91 -8.46 -12.96
N LEU A 26 20.90 -8.23 -14.28
CA LEU A 26 22.02 -8.50 -15.18
C LEU A 26 22.89 -7.27 -15.45
N TYR A 27 22.26 -6.08 -15.55
CA TYR A 27 22.92 -4.88 -16.07
C TYR A 27 22.87 -3.70 -15.09
N ASN A 28 22.24 -3.87 -13.92
CA ASN A 28 21.81 -2.79 -13.04
C ASN A 28 20.80 -1.85 -13.72
N GLY A 29 20.02 -1.17 -12.93
CA GLY A 29 19.03 -0.20 -13.43
C GLY A 29 19.29 1.19 -12.87
N ALA A 30 18.91 2.20 -13.63
CA ALA A 30 18.90 3.59 -13.14
C ALA A 30 17.66 4.30 -13.67
N ILE A 31 16.89 4.87 -12.76
CA ILE A 31 15.70 5.65 -13.10
C ILE A 31 15.81 7.05 -12.53
N LEU A 32 15.24 8.00 -13.23
CA LEU A 32 15.07 9.37 -12.77
C LEU A 32 13.58 9.62 -12.57
N ASN A 33 13.20 9.91 -11.32
CA ASN A 33 11.82 10.21 -10.93
C ASN A 33 11.73 11.60 -10.30
N ALA A 34 10.53 12.18 -10.37
CA ALA A 34 10.16 13.34 -9.58
C ALA A 34 8.84 13.08 -8.87
N THR A 35 8.73 13.52 -7.61
CA THR A 35 7.45 13.50 -6.88
C THR A 35 6.54 14.63 -7.36
N LEU A 36 5.24 14.41 -7.26
CA LEU A 36 4.21 15.36 -7.64
C LEU A 36 3.43 15.84 -6.41
N SER A 37 2.76 16.98 -6.53
CA SER A 37 1.79 17.47 -5.53
C SER A 37 0.42 16.78 -5.68
N LEU A 38 0.44 15.50 -6.03
CA LEU A 38 -0.70 14.58 -6.04
C LEU A 38 -0.36 13.43 -5.10
N TYR A 39 -1.33 12.94 -4.37
CA TYR A 39 -1.08 12.01 -3.27
C TYR A 39 -2.01 10.80 -3.31
N ALA A 40 -1.53 9.71 -2.73
CA ALA A 40 -2.38 8.64 -2.22
C ALA A 40 -2.56 8.85 -0.71
N TYR A 41 -3.77 8.67 -0.23
CA TYR A 41 -4.17 8.87 1.16
C TYR A 41 -4.67 7.55 1.74
N ALA A 42 -4.31 7.29 2.99
CA ALA A 42 -4.84 6.19 3.78
C ALA A 42 -5.26 6.69 5.17
N THR A 43 -6.44 6.27 5.59
CA THR A 43 -6.99 6.58 6.91
C THR A 43 -7.44 5.28 7.56
N ILE A 44 -6.96 5.01 8.77
CA ILE A 44 -7.41 3.88 9.60
C ILE A 44 -8.24 4.45 10.74
N GLU A 45 -9.46 3.97 10.85
CA GLU A 45 -10.36 4.20 11.99
C GLU A 45 -10.50 2.89 12.77
N VAL A 46 -10.24 2.96 14.08
CA VAL A 46 -10.46 1.81 14.98
C VAL A 46 -11.94 1.68 15.25
N LEU A 47 -12.46 0.47 15.07
CA LEU A 47 -13.85 0.10 15.33
C LEU A 47 -13.95 -0.72 16.62
N ASP A 48 -15.07 -0.56 17.34
CA ASP A 48 -15.38 -1.36 18.52
C ASP A 48 -15.93 -2.75 18.13
N GLU A 49 -16.49 -2.88 16.94
CA GLU A 49 -16.98 -4.13 16.38
C GLU A 49 -15.84 -4.97 15.77
N PRO A 50 -15.90 -6.32 15.87
CA PRO A 50 -14.87 -7.21 15.31
C PRO A 50 -15.01 -7.34 13.78
N LYS A 51 -14.83 -6.23 13.07
CA LYS A 51 -14.94 -6.14 11.60
C LYS A 51 -13.72 -5.50 10.99
N ILE A 52 -13.43 -5.90 9.76
CA ILE A 52 -12.43 -5.28 8.89
C ILE A 52 -13.17 -4.71 7.69
N GLU A 53 -13.13 -3.39 7.55
CA GLU A 53 -13.79 -2.69 6.45
C GLU A 53 -12.76 -1.99 5.57
N PHE A 54 -12.94 -2.10 4.26
CA PHE A 54 -12.14 -1.40 3.26
C PHE A 54 -13.02 -0.49 2.41
N HIS A 55 -12.67 0.78 2.36
CA HIS A 55 -13.36 1.80 1.59
C HIS A 55 -12.41 2.47 0.59
N ALA A 56 -12.39 2.03 -0.66
CA ALA A 56 -11.64 2.67 -1.75
C ALA A 56 -12.53 3.71 -2.44
N TRP A 57 -12.46 4.96 -1.97
CA TRP A 57 -13.36 6.04 -2.42
C TRP A 57 -13.22 6.37 -3.90
N ASP A 58 -11.99 6.42 -4.40
CA ASP A 58 -11.68 6.70 -5.81
C ASP A 58 -12.18 5.60 -6.76
N GLN A 59 -12.39 4.39 -6.24
CA GLN A 59 -12.88 3.23 -6.99
C GLN A 59 -14.36 2.94 -6.75
N GLY A 60 -15.01 3.60 -5.80
CA GLY A 60 -16.38 3.33 -5.40
C GLY A 60 -16.60 1.91 -4.85
N GLN A 61 -15.56 1.31 -4.25
CA GLN A 61 -15.58 -0.07 -3.74
C GLN A 61 -15.54 -0.08 -2.21
N TRP A 62 -16.45 -0.87 -1.63
CA TRP A 62 -16.53 -1.10 -0.19
C TRP A 62 -16.69 -2.57 0.11
N LEU A 63 -15.82 -3.08 0.97
CA LEU A 63 -15.83 -4.47 1.41
C LEU A 63 -15.85 -4.51 2.94
N SER A 64 -16.54 -5.50 3.49
CA SER A 64 -16.59 -5.75 4.93
C SER A 64 -16.40 -7.25 5.19
N TYR A 65 -15.56 -7.56 6.15
CA TYR A 65 -15.24 -8.91 6.60
C TYR A 65 -15.38 -8.99 8.12
N ASP A 66 -15.71 -10.15 8.63
CA ASP A 66 -15.50 -10.45 10.03
C ASP A 66 -14.00 -10.43 10.35
N ARG A 67 -13.65 -10.10 11.57
CA ARG A 67 -12.26 -10.08 12.02
C ARG A 67 -11.59 -11.42 11.75
N ALA A 68 -10.53 -11.40 10.99
CA ALA A 68 -9.73 -12.56 10.62
C ALA A 68 -8.25 -12.21 10.56
N ASP A 69 -7.37 -13.18 10.82
CA ASP A 69 -5.92 -13.00 10.75
C ASP A 69 -5.42 -12.91 9.30
N GLN A 70 -6.17 -13.48 8.37
CA GLN A 70 -5.87 -13.43 6.95
C GLN A 70 -7.16 -13.30 6.14
N LEU A 71 -7.16 -12.36 5.19
CA LEU A 71 -8.24 -12.13 4.25
C LEU A 71 -7.92 -12.76 2.88
N PRO A 72 -8.92 -13.21 2.11
CA PRO A 72 -8.71 -13.82 0.80
C PRO A 72 -8.19 -12.78 -0.21
N ILE A 73 -7.21 -13.18 -1.02
CA ILE A 73 -6.75 -12.43 -2.19
C ILE A 73 -7.54 -12.98 -3.39
N ASP A 74 -8.52 -12.24 -3.85
CA ASP A 74 -9.57 -12.70 -4.78
C ASP A 74 -9.85 -11.74 -5.95
N GLY A 75 -8.99 -10.74 -6.12
CA GLY A 75 -9.11 -9.72 -7.16
C GLY A 75 -9.89 -8.48 -6.73
N GLN A 76 -10.40 -8.42 -5.50
CA GLN A 76 -11.13 -7.27 -4.97
C GLN A 76 -10.32 -6.55 -3.90
N LEU A 77 -9.89 -5.33 -4.16
CA LEU A 77 -9.07 -4.51 -3.25
C LEU A 77 -7.85 -5.27 -2.67
N ASP A 78 -7.21 -6.09 -3.49
CA ASP A 78 -6.13 -6.98 -3.06
C ASP A 78 -4.91 -6.24 -2.50
N LEU A 79 -4.64 -5.00 -2.94
CA LEU A 79 -3.60 -4.17 -2.34
C LEU A 79 -3.89 -3.87 -0.86
N LEU A 80 -5.13 -3.51 -0.53
CA LEU A 80 -5.54 -3.21 0.84
C LEU A 80 -5.48 -4.47 1.71
N LYS A 81 -6.01 -5.58 1.19
CA LYS A 81 -5.97 -6.89 1.88
C LYS A 81 -4.54 -7.41 2.06
N GLY A 82 -3.70 -7.25 1.05
CA GLY A 82 -2.30 -7.67 1.10
C GLY A 82 -1.52 -6.93 2.19
N VAL A 83 -1.69 -5.61 2.31
CA VAL A 83 -1.06 -4.84 3.40
C VAL A 83 -1.60 -5.27 4.76
N TYR A 84 -2.93 -5.40 4.91
CA TYR A 84 -3.55 -5.88 6.14
C TYR A 84 -2.99 -7.25 6.56
N ASN A 85 -3.01 -8.22 5.65
CA ASN A 85 -2.51 -9.58 5.90
C ASN A 85 -1.03 -9.58 6.33
N ARG A 86 -0.20 -8.78 5.66
CA ARG A 86 1.22 -8.68 5.98
C ARG A 86 1.45 -8.06 7.35
N ILE A 87 0.80 -6.94 7.66
CA ILE A 87 0.90 -6.27 8.97
C ILE A 87 0.38 -7.18 10.09
N GLN A 88 -0.77 -7.85 9.86
CA GLN A 88 -1.33 -8.78 10.83
C GLN A 88 -0.39 -9.94 11.12
N ARG A 89 0.26 -10.49 10.09
CA ARG A 89 1.21 -11.60 10.22
C ARG A 89 2.48 -11.20 10.97
N ASP A 90 3.05 -10.05 10.63
CA ASP A 90 4.38 -9.67 11.10
C ASP A 90 4.35 -8.98 12.47
N TYR A 91 3.28 -8.24 12.78
CA TYR A 91 3.20 -7.42 13.99
C TYR A 91 1.95 -7.69 14.85
N GLY A 92 0.91 -8.26 14.28
CA GLY A 92 -0.41 -8.34 14.90
C GLY A 92 -1.11 -6.97 14.95
N ILE A 93 -2.43 -6.97 14.92
CA ILE A 93 -3.24 -5.75 14.99
C ILE A 93 -4.08 -5.85 16.27
N PRO A 94 -3.74 -5.11 17.36
CA PRO A 94 -4.29 -5.31 18.69
C PRO A 94 -5.59 -4.51 18.91
N VAL A 95 -6.45 -4.40 17.87
CA VAL A 95 -7.75 -3.72 17.96
C VAL A 95 -8.87 -4.69 17.57
N PRO A 96 -10.09 -4.50 18.11
CA PRO A 96 -11.23 -5.37 17.78
C PRO A 96 -11.53 -5.37 16.27
N GLY A 97 -11.56 -4.19 15.68
CA GLY A 97 -11.79 -4.03 14.25
C GLY A 97 -11.21 -2.71 13.75
N LEU A 98 -11.19 -2.55 12.43
CA LEU A 98 -10.73 -1.33 11.79
C LEU A 98 -11.47 -1.08 10.47
N ARG A 99 -11.54 0.21 10.10
CA ARG A 99 -11.91 0.66 8.76
C ARG A 99 -10.69 1.31 8.12
N LEU A 100 -10.26 0.79 6.99
CA LEU A 100 -9.22 1.38 6.15
C LEU A 100 -9.89 2.08 4.97
N THR A 101 -9.80 3.41 4.95
CA THR A 101 -10.30 4.25 3.87
C THR A 101 -9.14 4.76 3.04
N THR A 102 -9.24 4.63 1.72
CA THR A 102 -8.22 5.09 0.77
C THR A 102 -8.80 6.02 -0.28
N TYR A 103 -7.94 6.91 -0.78
CA TYR A 103 -8.21 7.80 -1.90
C TYR A 103 -6.91 8.12 -2.63
N VAL A 104 -6.96 8.23 -3.96
CA VAL A 104 -5.80 8.60 -4.78
C VAL A 104 -6.19 9.77 -5.69
N ASP A 105 -5.34 10.81 -5.74
CA ASP A 105 -5.56 12.02 -6.55
C ASP A 105 -5.48 11.79 -8.07
N ALA A 106 -5.10 10.59 -8.50
CA ALA A 106 -5.00 10.22 -9.92
C ALA A 106 -5.68 8.89 -10.20
N THR A 107 -6.20 8.73 -11.42
CA THR A 107 -6.85 7.48 -11.85
C THR A 107 -5.85 6.32 -11.93
N ALA A 108 -6.33 5.12 -11.62
CA ALA A 108 -5.55 3.90 -11.84
C ALA A 108 -5.11 3.80 -13.31
N GLY A 109 -3.87 3.37 -13.54
CA GLY A 109 -3.31 3.27 -14.89
C GLY A 109 -2.78 4.59 -15.47
N SER A 110 -2.76 5.69 -14.71
CA SER A 110 -2.20 6.98 -15.14
C SER A 110 -0.68 6.99 -15.36
N GLY A 111 0.02 5.93 -15.01
CA GLY A 111 1.50 5.86 -15.06
C GLY A 111 2.20 6.61 -13.92
N LEU A 112 1.46 7.18 -12.98
CA LEU A 112 1.99 7.98 -11.87
C LEU A 112 2.37 7.16 -10.63
N GLY A 113 2.39 5.82 -10.73
CA GLY A 113 2.74 4.91 -9.64
C GLY A 113 1.67 4.80 -8.56
N THR A 114 0.39 4.93 -8.93
CA THR A 114 -0.74 4.96 -8.00
C THR A 114 -0.80 3.76 -7.07
N SER A 115 -0.61 2.54 -7.59
CA SER A 115 -0.66 1.30 -6.79
C SER A 115 0.42 1.26 -5.70
N SER A 116 1.69 1.42 -6.08
CA SER A 116 2.81 1.38 -5.11
C SER A 116 2.74 2.52 -4.10
N THR A 117 2.34 3.72 -4.54
CA THR A 117 2.16 4.86 -3.65
C THR A 117 1.03 4.61 -2.66
N LEU A 118 -0.05 3.96 -3.09
CA LEU A 118 -1.16 3.58 -2.21
C LEU A 118 -0.70 2.58 -1.14
N VAL A 119 0.07 1.55 -1.53
CA VAL A 119 0.65 0.59 -0.58
C VAL A 119 1.51 1.30 0.46
N VAL A 120 2.39 2.22 0.04
CA VAL A 120 3.22 3.02 0.96
C VAL A 120 2.35 3.86 1.92
N ALA A 121 1.30 4.51 1.42
CA ALA A 121 0.39 5.28 2.27
C ALA A 121 -0.32 4.40 3.30
N ILE A 122 -0.78 3.20 2.91
CA ILE A 122 -1.43 2.26 3.84
C ILE A 122 -0.44 1.76 4.89
N VAL A 123 0.78 1.37 4.48
CA VAL A 123 1.85 0.98 5.42
C VAL A 123 2.12 2.10 6.40
N GLY A 124 2.25 3.35 5.93
CA GLY A 124 2.46 4.52 6.78
C GLY A 124 1.34 4.73 7.83
N ALA A 125 0.08 4.47 7.46
CA ALA A 125 -1.04 4.57 8.40
C ALA A 125 -0.96 3.48 9.50
N PHE A 126 -0.56 2.26 9.14
CA PHE A 126 -0.32 1.19 10.13
C PHE A 126 0.91 1.46 11.00
N VAL A 127 1.99 1.98 10.43
CA VAL A 127 3.19 2.39 11.19
C VAL A 127 2.80 3.40 12.26
N GLU A 128 1.98 4.39 11.92
CA GLU A 128 1.48 5.39 12.87
C GLU A 128 0.55 4.78 13.92
N MET A 129 -0.36 3.89 13.52
CA MET A 129 -1.30 3.24 14.43
C MET A 129 -0.60 2.33 15.45
N LEU A 130 0.36 1.52 14.98
CA LEU A 130 1.04 0.50 15.77
C LEU A 130 2.35 1.00 16.39
N LYS A 131 2.75 2.25 16.09
CA LYS A 131 4.03 2.84 16.52
C LYS A 131 5.22 1.97 16.15
N LEU A 132 5.22 1.48 14.91
CA LEU A 132 6.30 0.61 14.42
C LEU A 132 7.59 1.41 14.20
N PRO A 133 8.76 0.85 14.54
CA PRO A 133 10.05 1.51 14.34
C PRO A 133 10.55 1.38 12.89
N LEU A 134 9.72 1.78 11.93
CA LEU A 134 10.06 1.74 10.50
C LEU A 134 10.33 3.14 9.98
N GLY A 135 11.53 3.35 9.46
CA GLY A 135 11.90 4.56 8.74
C GLY A 135 11.33 4.57 7.30
N GLU A 136 11.56 5.68 6.58
CA GLU A 136 11.04 5.83 5.21
C GLU A 136 11.54 4.74 4.24
N TYR A 137 12.81 4.38 4.32
CA TYR A 137 13.39 3.31 3.51
C TYR A 137 12.86 1.93 3.88
N ASP A 138 12.62 1.69 5.17
CA ASP A 138 12.04 0.42 5.63
C ASP A 138 10.61 0.28 5.13
N MET A 139 9.82 1.36 5.20
CA MET A 139 8.45 1.39 4.66
C MET A 139 8.43 1.14 3.15
N ALA A 140 9.34 1.76 2.40
CA ALA A 140 9.45 1.55 0.95
C ALA A 140 9.81 0.10 0.62
N HIS A 141 10.78 -0.48 1.33
CA HIS A 141 11.16 -1.88 1.16
C HIS A 141 10.01 -2.83 1.54
N TYR A 142 9.34 -2.55 2.63
CA TYR A 142 8.19 -3.33 3.10
C TYR A 142 7.04 -3.32 2.08
N ALA A 143 6.72 -2.15 1.52
CA ALA A 143 5.74 -1.99 0.45
C ALA A 143 6.14 -2.79 -0.80
N TYR A 144 7.41 -2.72 -1.21
CA TYR A 144 7.95 -3.50 -2.31
C TYR A 144 7.77 -5.01 -2.10
N GLU A 145 8.07 -5.53 -0.90
CA GLU A 145 7.89 -6.95 -0.59
C GLU A 145 6.43 -7.37 -0.66
N ILE A 146 5.49 -6.56 -0.15
CA ILE A 146 4.06 -6.84 -0.23
C ILE A 146 3.64 -6.98 -1.70
N GLU A 147 4.00 -6.02 -2.55
CA GLU A 147 3.60 -6.05 -3.96
C GLU A 147 4.25 -7.22 -4.72
N ARG A 148 5.56 -7.43 -4.56
CA ARG A 148 6.33 -8.39 -5.39
C ARG A 148 6.29 -9.81 -4.87
N LYS A 149 6.31 -10.00 -3.54
CA LYS A 149 6.38 -11.34 -2.93
C LYS A 149 5.02 -11.84 -2.48
N ASP A 150 4.24 -11.01 -1.78
CA ASP A 150 2.98 -11.47 -1.20
C ASP A 150 1.83 -11.44 -2.23
N LEU A 151 1.77 -10.42 -3.08
CA LEU A 151 0.74 -10.26 -4.11
C LEU A 151 1.18 -10.68 -5.52
N ASN A 152 2.46 -10.96 -5.71
CA ASN A 152 3.06 -11.36 -6.99
C ASN A 152 2.73 -10.38 -8.15
N LEU A 153 2.72 -9.10 -7.86
CA LEU A 153 2.47 -8.06 -8.85
C LEU A 153 3.75 -7.71 -9.61
N ALA A 154 3.65 -7.50 -10.91
CA ALA A 154 4.77 -7.06 -11.74
C ALA A 154 5.12 -5.59 -11.45
N GLY A 155 6.40 -5.24 -11.56
CA GLY A 155 6.88 -3.85 -11.45
C GLY A 155 8.37 -3.75 -11.14
N GLY A 156 8.88 -2.52 -11.10
CA GLY A 156 10.25 -2.19 -10.75
C GLY A 156 10.60 -2.35 -9.27
N ARG A 157 11.88 -2.15 -8.96
CA ARG A 157 12.45 -2.13 -7.59
C ARG A 157 12.34 -0.75 -6.96
#